data_4a95492c1a8d87fc14bf108f3d9eb76a
#
_entry.id   4a95492c1a8d87fc14bf108f3d9eb76a
#
_cell.length_a   1.000
_cell.length_b   1.000
_cell.length_c   1.000
_cell.angle_alpha   90.00
_cell.angle_beta   90.00
_cell.angle_gamma   90.00
#
_symmetry.space_group_name_H-M   'P 1'
#
loop_
_entity.id
_entity.type
_entity.pdbx_description
1 polymer ?
#
loop_
_entity_poly.entity_id
_entity_poly.type
_entity_poly.pdbx_seq_one_letter_code
_entity_poly.pdbx_strand_id
1 'polypeptide(L)'
;MSSMGYFMIEQETTERQQLEAKEMPRFAVSPGHTVFGEYVGAHWCGPCMGSASPSLVNLKNSNTDDFTYISFFEGASSGWPSDGPTNRRNHIMASSSGYPTFAFADETSGSCYKVGSAGSNYYDADFSAGGCMHADASDFSMELGIALNSAGDTVTTTLDITYQGASDITVYVYGAVTEKIGAEAYDDGSRPHHVFREWLLSADNDFTEVTLIPNQVETLTWDKPLNSVRAGGGNTQWENFWPVFALMD
;
A
#
# COMPACT_ATOMS: atom_id res chain seq x y z
N MET A 1 -0.96 -9.65 -17.49
CA MET A 1 -1.74 -9.67 -16.24
C MET A 1 -0.74 -9.51 -15.14
N SER A 2 -0.56 -8.28 -14.72
CA SER A 2 0.36 -7.95 -13.63
C SER A 2 -0.46 -7.97 -12.35
N SER A 3 -0.39 -9.03 -11.57
CA SER A 3 -0.90 -9.00 -10.23
C SER A 3 0.22 -8.51 -9.32
N MET A 4 0.08 -7.35 -8.68
CA MET A 4 0.65 -7.28 -7.35
C MET A 4 0.12 -8.50 -6.62
N GLY A 5 1.02 -9.38 -6.18
CA GLY A 5 0.63 -10.65 -5.62
C GLY A 5 -0.30 -10.51 -4.44
N TYR A 6 -1.56 -10.67 -4.70
CA TYR A 6 -2.55 -10.81 -3.66
C TYR A 6 -2.44 -12.20 -3.06
N PHE A 7 -2.06 -12.26 -1.80
CA PHE A 7 -2.25 -13.45 -1.02
C PHE A 7 -3.64 -13.46 -0.45
N MET A 8 -4.53 -14.19 -1.08
CA MET A 8 -5.59 -14.85 -0.36
C MET A 8 -5.01 -16.16 0.17
N ILE A 9 -4.62 -16.17 1.44
CA ILE A 9 -4.54 -17.45 2.15
C ILE A 9 -5.97 -17.72 2.61
N GLU A 10 -6.75 -18.41 1.78
CA GLU A 10 -7.87 -19.19 2.28
C GLU A 10 -7.27 -20.36 3.06
N GLN A 11 -7.13 -20.19 4.35
CA GLN A 11 -6.99 -21.34 5.25
C GLN A 11 -8.26 -21.46 6.06
N GLU A 12 -9.01 -22.51 5.76
CA GLU A 12 -9.94 -23.10 6.71
C GLU A 12 -9.23 -23.34 8.04
N THR A 13 -9.82 -22.82 9.09
CA THR A 13 -9.40 -23.00 10.47
C THR A 13 -9.46 -24.48 10.84
N THR A 14 -8.33 -25.14 10.83
CA THR A 14 -8.15 -26.40 11.53
C THR A 14 -6.76 -26.44 12.17
N GLU A 15 -6.78 -26.38 13.51
CA GLU A 15 -5.75 -26.80 14.45
C GLU A 15 -4.36 -26.17 14.31
N ARG A 16 -3.86 -25.64 15.44
CA ARG A 16 -2.46 -25.28 15.69
C ARG A 16 -1.53 -26.42 15.28
N GLN A 17 -1.23 -26.51 14.00
CA GLN A 17 -0.10 -27.30 13.54
C GLN A 17 1.14 -26.44 13.57
N GLN A 18 2.20 -26.98 14.14
CA GLN A 18 3.56 -26.48 14.10
C GLN A 18 3.85 -26.00 12.68
N LEU A 19 3.95 -24.69 12.50
CA LEU A 19 4.47 -24.09 11.28
C LEU A 19 5.96 -24.43 11.22
N GLU A 20 6.31 -25.57 10.63
CA GLU A 20 7.62 -25.68 9.99
C GLU A 20 7.75 -24.48 9.04
N ALA A 21 8.93 -23.90 8.95
CA ALA A 21 9.23 -22.80 8.06
C ALA A 21 8.82 -23.22 6.62
N LYS A 22 7.58 -22.98 6.28
CA LYS A 22 7.04 -23.31 4.98
C LYS A 22 7.60 -22.29 4.03
N GLU A 23 8.22 -22.73 2.95
CA GLU A 23 8.65 -21.84 1.89
C GLU A 23 7.56 -20.81 1.63
N MET A 24 7.95 -19.54 1.73
CA MET A 24 7.03 -18.44 1.47
C MET A 24 6.49 -18.61 0.06
N PRO A 25 5.18 -18.68 -0.12
CA PRO A 25 4.64 -18.63 -1.45
C PRO A 25 5.10 -17.31 -2.08
N ARG A 26 5.76 -17.38 -3.21
CA ARG A 26 6.21 -16.25 -4.02
C ARG A 26 5.26 -16.07 -5.17
N PHE A 27 4.90 -14.84 -5.46
CA PHE A 27 4.05 -14.48 -6.59
C PHE A 27 4.87 -13.63 -7.54
N ALA A 28 5.15 -14.20 -8.70
CA ALA A 28 5.75 -13.47 -9.79
C ALA A 28 4.70 -12.52 -10.38
N VAL A 29 5.06 -11.25 -10.39
CA VAL A 29 4.30 -10.23 -11.10
C VAL A 29 4.84 -10.19 -12.53
N SER A 30 3.98 -10.44 -13.50
CA SER A 30 4.35 -10.26 -14.91
C SER A 30 4.72 -8.78 -15.15
N PRO A 31 5.66 -8.49 -16.07
CA PRO A 31 5.96 -7.10 -16.43
C PRO A 31 4.69 -6.35 -16.78
N GLY A 32 4.49 -5.21 -16.12
CA GLY A 32 3.30 -4.38 -16.28
C GLY A 32 3.32 -3.22 -15.32
N HIS A 33 2.37 -2.33 -15.43
CA HIS A 33 2.27 -1.15 -14.60
C HIS A 33 1.03 -1.22 -13.71
N THR A 34 1.24 -1.33 -12.39
CA THR A 34 0.19 -1.12 -11.39
C THR A 34 0.29 0.31 -10.88
N VAL A 35 -0.76 1.09 -11.04
CA VAL A 35 -0.81 2.45 -10.53
C VAL A 35 -0.90 2.44 -9.00
N PHE A 36 0.02 3.12 -8.38
CA PHE A 36 0.05 3.31 -6.94
C PHE A 36 -0.62 4.65 -6.58
N GLY A 37 -1.37 4.67 -5.49
CA GLY A 37 -2.00 5.87 -4.98
C GLY A 37 -1.87 6.03 -3.47
N GLU A 38 -1.98 7.26 -3.00
CA GLU A 38 -1.92 7.61 -1.59
C GLU A 38 -3.09 8.51 -1.20
N TYR A 39 -3.82 8.05 -0.22
CA TYR A 39 -5.02 8.72 0.29
C TYR A 39 -4.75 9.31 1.68
N VAL A 40 -5.11 10.56 1.86
CA VAL A 40 -5.10 11.20 3.17
C VAL A 40 -6.52 11.62 3.55
N GLY A 41 -6.99 11.09 4.66
CA GLY A 41 -8.32 11.35 5.21
C GLY A 41 -8.32 11.64 6.69
N ALA A 42 -9.51 11.82 7.26
CA ALA A 42 -9.72 11.95 8.69
C ALA A 42 -11.00 11.22 9.09
N HIS A 43 -11.05 10.65 10.31
CA HIS A 43 -12.20 9.85 10.75
C HIS A 43 -13.51 10.63 10.80
N TRP A 44 -13.43 11.93 11.06
CA TRP A 44 -14.56 12.87 11.16
C TRP A 44 -14.92 13.53 9.83
N CYS A 45 -14.20 13.25 8.77
CA CYS A 45 -14.37 13.90 7.47
C CYS A 45 -15.55 13.33 6.69
N GLY A 46 -16.67 14.05 6.61
CA GLY A 46 -17.87 13.62 5.88
C GLY A 46 -17.62 13.23 4.43
N PRO A 47 -16.93 14.06 3.59
CA PRO A 47 -16.57 13.69 2.23
C PRO A 47 -15.66 12.46 2.14
N CYS A 48 -14.81 12.21 3.16
CA CYS A 48 -13.96 11.03 3.22
C CYS A 48 -14.79 9.74 3.30
N MET A 49 -15.70 9.67 4.27
CA MET A 49 -16.52 8.49 4.50
C MET A 49 -17.63 8.31 3.46
N GLY A 50 -18.28 9.41 3.07
CA GLY A 50 -19.45 9.34 2.18
C GLY A 50 -19.13 9.22 0.69
N SER A 51 -17.91 9.53 0.26
CA SER A 51 -17.57 9.58 -1.17
C SER A 51 -16.17 9.05 -1.49
N ALA A 52 -15.11 9.62 -0.91
CA ALA A 52 -13.75 9.30 -1.33
C ALA A 52 -13.36 7.85 -1.05
N SER A 53 -13.51 7.37 0.18
CA SER A 53 -13.18 5.99 0.54
C SER A 53 -14.00 4.96 -0.27
N PRO A 54 -15.33 5.09 -0.41
CA PRO A 54 -16.10 4.22 -1.31
C PRO A 54 -15.65 4.27 -2.77
N SER A 55 -15.29 5.45 -3.28
CA SER A 55 -14.80 5.60 -4.66
C SER A 55 -13.48 4.85 -4.88
N LEU A 56 -12.53 4.97 -3.94
CA LEU A 56 -11.25 4.24 -4.01
C LEU A 56 -11.43 2.73 -3.89
N VAL A 57 -12.33 2.28 -3.02
CA VAL A 57 -12.68 0.85 -2.92
C VAL A 57 -13.27 0.34 -4.24
N ASN A 58 -14.17 1.10 -4.87
CA ASN A 58 -14.74 0.74 -6.17
C ASN A 58 -13.68 0.71 -7.26
N LEU A 59 -12.81 1.72 -7.32
CA LEU A 59 -11.71 1.78 -8.26
C LEU A 59 -10.79 0.55 -8.11
N LYS A 60 -10.39 0.22 -6.87
CA LYS A 60 -9.59 -0.96 -6.57
C LYS A 60 -10.29 -2.26 -6.99
N ASN A 61 -11.55 -2.43 -6.68
CA ASN A 61 -12.30 -3.65 -7.01
C ASN A 61 -12.50 -3.82 -8.52
N SER A 62 -12.60 -2.71 -9.26
CA SER A 62 -12.73 -2.71 -10.72
C SER A 62 -11.40 -2.91 -11.45
N ASN A 63 -10.27 -2.60 -10.79
CA ASN A 63 -8.92 -2.62 -11.34
C ASN A 63 -7.97 -3.37 -10.39
N THR A 64 -8.31 -4.61 -10.08
CA THR A 64 -7.67 -5.39 -9.01
C THR A 64 -6.15 -5.53 -9.22
N ASP A 65 -5.72 -5.70 -10.45
CA ASP A 65 -4.32 -5.91 -10.79
C ASP A 65 -3.59 -4.60 -11.18
N ASP A 66 -4.35 -3.58 -11.58
CA ASP A 66 -3.81 -2.36 -12.17
C ASP A 66 -3.78 -1.17 -11.20
N PHE A 67 -4.35 -1.32 -10.00
CA PHE A 67 -4.41 -0.24 -9.01
C PHE A 67 -4.21 -0.75 -7.59
N THR A 68 -3.42 -0.01 -6.81
CA THR A 68 -3.31 -0.18 -5.35
C THR A 68 -3.12 1.17 -4.67
N TYR A 69 -3.39 1.24 -3.37
CA TYR A 69 -3.21 2.48 -2.62
C TYR A 69 -2.97 2.24 -1.13
N ILE A 70 -2.47 3.27 -0.47
CA ILE A 70 -2.33 3.34 0.98
C ILE A 70 -3.21 4.47 1.51
N SER A 71 -3.89 4.23 2.63
CA SER A 71 -4.68 5.24 3.32
C SER A 71 -3.99 5.69 4.60
N PHE A 72 -3.74 6.99 4.69
CA PHE A 72 -3.24 7.67 5.88
C PHE A 72 -4.36 8.49 6.51
N PHE A 73 -4.40 8.52 7.83
CA PHE A 73 -5.43 9.27 8.54
C PHE A 73 -4.84 10.29 9.50
N GLU A 74 -5.48 11.44 9.58
CA GLU A 74 -5.19 12.43 10.61
C GLU A 74 -6.12 12.24 11.81
N GLY A 75 -5.58 12.54 12.98
CA GLY A 75 -6.34 12.60 14.23
C GLY A 75 -6.19 11.35 15.07
N ALA A 76 -5.34 11.48 16.07
CA ALA A 76 -5.08 10.49 17.09
C ALA A 76 -6.19 10.46 18.14
N SER A 77 -7.42 10.16 17.78
CA SER A 77 -8.34 9.78 18.82
C SER A 77 -8.55 8.27 18.77
N SER A 78 -8.11 7.60 19.84
CA SER A 78 -8.50 6.22 20.14
C SER A 78 -8.20 5.17 19.07
N GLY A 79 -6.93 5.01 18.69
CA GLY A 79 -6.50 3.83 17.94
C GLY A 79 -6.30 4.00 16.45
N TRP A 80 -6.53 5.17 15.89
CA TRP A 80 -6.14 5.44 14.50
C TRP A 80 -4.61 5.56 14.40
N PRO A 81 -3.96 4.95 13.42
CA PRO A 81 -2.51 5.04 13.23
C PRO A 81 -2.15 6.44 12.69
N SER A 82 -2.11 7.43 13.61
CA SER A 82 -2.02 8.84 13.26
C SER A 82 -0.62 9.41 13.28
N ASP A 83 0.27 8.79 14.03
CA ASP A 83 1.57 9.39 14.33
C ASP A 83 2.70 8.82 13.46
N GLY A 84 2.59 7.58 13.01
CA GLY A 84 3.62 6.92 12.21
C GLY A 84 3.90 7.60 10.87
N PRO A 85 2.88 7.92 10.04
CA PRO A 85 3.09 8.47 8.70
C PRO A 85 3.02 10.01 8.64
N THR A 86 3.42 10.73 9.69
CA THR A 86 3.25 12.20 9.77
C THR A 86 4.00 12.93 8.66
N ASN A 87 5.25 12.56 8.39
CA ASN A 87 6.05 13.23 7.35
C ASN A 87 5.51 12.92 5.95
N ARG A 88 5.14 11.65 5.69
CA ARG A 88 4.54 11.27 4.41
C ARG A 88 3.22 11.95 4.18
N ARG A 89 2.37 11.96 5.17
CA ARG A 89 1.09 12.66 5.12
C ARG A 89 1.27 14.16 4.85
N ASN A 90 2.24 14.81 5.53
CA ASN A 90 2.55 16.22 5.30
C ASN A 90 3.09 16.48 3.89
N HIS A 91 3.89 15.56 3.34
CA HIS A 91 4.36 15.63 1.98
C HIS A 91 3.18 15.60 0.99
N ILE A 92 2.29 14.61 1.09
CA ILE A 92 1.10 14.51 0.24
C ILE A 92 0.20 15.74 0.41
N MET A 93 0.06 16.26 1.63
CA MET A 93 -0.78 17.40 1.95
C MET A 93 -0.13 18.76 1.64
N ALA A 94 1.11 18.82 1.14
CA ALA A 94 1.88 20.08 0.97
C ALA A 94 1.15 21.12 0.12
N SER A 95 0.39 20.69 -0.88
CA SER A 95 -0.41 21.57 -1.76
C SER A 95 -1.91 21.49 -1.49
N SER A 96 -2.33 20.73 -0.46
CA SER A 96 -3.74 20.50 -0.15
C SER A 96 -4.33 21.61 0.71
N SER A 97 -5.61 21.90 0.47
CA SER A 97 -6.43 22.76 1.30
C SER A 97 -7.33 21.99 2.29
N GLY A 98 -7.31 20.67 2.32
CA GLY A 98 -8.16 19.88 3.21
C GLY A 98 -8.31 18.39 2.86
N TYR A 99 -9.28 17.75 3.52
CA TYR A 99 -9.57 16.34 3.35
C TYR A 99 -10.86 16.11 2.54
N PRO A 100 -10.92 15.00 1.80
CA PRO A 100 -9.85 14.06 1.50
C PRO A 100 -8.84 14.66 0.51
N THR A 101 -7.60 14.15 0.53
CA THR A 101 -6.59 14.38 -0.50
C THR A 101 -6.13 13.03 -1.05
N PHE A 102 -5.94 12.95 -2.36
CA PHE A 102 -5.47 11.75 -3.01
C PHE A 102 -4.41 12.10 -4.07
N ALA A 103 -3.31 11.39 -4.02
CA ALA A 103 -2.23 11.48 -5.00
C ALA A 103 -2.11 10.16 -5.75
N PHE A 104 -2.09 10.20 -7.08
CA PHE A 104 -1.62 9.08 -7.89
C PHE A 104 -0.10 9.17 -7.99
N ALA A 105 0.59 8.06 -7.80
CA ALA A 105 2.04 8.01 -7.65
C ALA A 105 2.51 8.97 -6.54
N ASP A 106 3.60 9.70 -6.75
CA ASP A 106 4.11 10.70 -5.79
C ASP A 106 3.74 12.15 -6.19
N GLU A 107 2.68 12.31 -6.96
CA GLU A 107 2.24 13.62 -7.42
C GLU A 107 1.65 14.45 -6.28
N THR A 108 2.20 15.62 -6.05
CA THR A 108 1.70 16.57 -5.03
C THR A 108 1.02 17.80 -5.64
N SER A 109 0.80 17.78 -6.95
CA SER A 109 0.14 18.85 -7.71
C SER A 109 -0.35 18.34 -9.06
N GLY A 110 -1.10 19.16 -9.79
CA GLY A 110 -1.53 18.81 -11.15
C GLY A 110 -2.78 17.94 -11.23
N SER A 111 -2.95 17.26 -12.35
CA SER A 111 -4.17 16.47 -12.65
C SER A 111 -4.25 15.16 -11.87
N CYS A 112 -3.11 14.61 -11.48
CA CYS A 112 -3.00 13.37 -10.73
C CYS A 112 -3.05 13.58 -9.22
N TYR A 113 -3.34 14.79 -8.79
CA TYR A 113 -3.51 15.20 -7.41
C TYR A 113 -4.90 15.75 -7.18
N LYS A 114 -5.63 15.16 -6.25
CA LYS A 114 -7.03 15.50 -6.01
C LYS A 114 -7.27 15.95 -4.57
N VAL A 115 -7.92 17.08 -4.40
CA VAL A 115 -8.43 17.55 -3.12
C VAL A 115 -9.95 17.54 -3.14
N GLY A 116 -10.57 16.95 -2.12
CA GLY A 116 -12.00 16.74 -2.07
C GLY A 116 -12.46 15.45 -2.75
N SER A 117 -13.77 15.28 -2.86
CA SER A 117 -14.39 14.14 -3.54
C SER A 117 -15.78 14.49 -4.06
N ALA A 118 -16.20 13.83 -5.13
CA ALA A 118 -17.52 14.05 -5.73
C ALA A 118 -18.04 12.76 -6.36
N GLY A 119 -18.88 12.02 -5.61
CA GLY A 119 -19.54 10.79 -6.11
C GLY A 119 -18.65 9.55 -6.10
N SER A 120 -19.22 8.42 -6.50
CA SER A 120 -18.62 7.09 -6.38
C SER A 120 -17.51 6.78 -7.38
N ASN A 121 -17.40 7.56 -8.45
CA ASN A 121 -16.44 7.35 -9.54
C ASN A 121 -15.52 8.56 -9.72
N TYR A 122 -15.27 9.30 -8.62
CA TYR A 122 -14.54 10.56 -8.68
C TYR A 122 -13.09 10.40 -9.19
N TYR A 123 -12.48 9.27 -8.92
CA TYR A 123 -11.10 8.98 -9.31
C TYR A 123 -10.96 8.20 -10.61
N ASP A 124 -12.03 7.62 -11.15
CA ASP A 124 -11.98 6.74 -12.32
C ASP A 124 -11.45 7.44 -13.57
N ALA A 125 -11.87 8.72 -13.78
CA ALA A 125 -11.45 9.49 -14.94
C ALA A 125 -9.95 9.81 -14.96
N ASP A 126 -9.37 9.96 -13.77
CA ASP A 126 -7.95 10.26 -13.62
C ASP A 126 -7.09 8.99 -13.71
N PHE A 127 -7.64 7.88 -13.27
CA PHE A 127 -7.01 6.57 -13.38
C PHE A 127 -6.97 6.04 -14.82
N SER A 128 -7.98 6.36 -15.65
CA SER A 128 -8.12 5.79 -16.98
C SER A 128 -6.89 6.01 -17.88
N ALA A 129 -6.72 5.16 -18.88
CA ALA A 129 -5.63 5.23 -19.86
C ALA A 129 -5.53 6.63 -20.48
N GLY A 130 -4.37 7.27 -20.33
CA GLY A 130 -4.13 8.65 -20.72
C GLY A 130 -4.39 9.68 -19.62
N GLY A 131 -4.84 9.24 -18.43
CA GLY A 131 -4.89 10.03 -17.20
C GLY A 131 -3.60 9.89 -16.39
N CYS A 132 -3.73 9.49 -15.13
CA CYS A 132 -2.61 9.31 -14.20
C CYS A 132 -1.95 7.93 -14.30
N MET A 133 -2.36 7.08 -15.22
CA MET A 133 -1.60 5.92 -15.64
C MET A 133 -0.40 6.42 -16.46
N HIS A 134 0.75 6.49 -15.81
CA HIS A 134 2.01 6.84 -16.46
C HIS A 134 2.47 5.74 -17.41
N ALA A 135 3.54 6.06 -18.16
CA ALA A 135 4.11 5.15 -19.14
C ALA A 135 4.35 3.75 -18.55
N ASP A 136 4.15 2.75 -19.36
CA ASP A 136 4.34 1.35 -19.03
C ASP A 136 5.72 1.10 -18.42
N ALA A 137 5.75 0.53 -17.22
CA ALA A 137 6.96 0.11 -16.52
C ALA A 137 7.31 -1.36 -16.84
N SER A 138 7.19 -1.76 -18.11
CA SER A 138 7.35 -3.11 -18.58
C SER A 138 8.75 -3.72 -18.35
N ASP A 139 9.75 -2.85 -18.14
CA ASP A 139 11.12 -3.28 -17.86
C ASP A 139 11.33 -3.80 -16.43
N PHE A 140 10.34 -3.64 -15.56
CA PHE A 140 10.40 -4.10 -14.17
C PHE A 140 9.46 -5.27 -13.91
N SER A 141 9.93 -6.21 -13.11
CA SER A 141 9.07 -7.19 -12.46
C SER A 141 9.37 -7.25 -10.97
N MET A 142 8.34 -7.43 -10.17
CA MET A 142 8.45 -7.55 -8.72
C MET A 142 7.80 -8.84 -8.25
N GLU A 143 8.45 -9.52 -7.31
CA GLU A 143 7.89 -10.67 -6.61
C GLU A 143 7.88 -10.38 -5.12
N LEU A 144 6.71 -10.50 -4.50
CA LEU A 144 6.49 -10.12 -3.12
C LEU A 144 6.18 -11.33 -2.26
N GLY A 145 6.86 -11.44 -1.13
CA GLY A 145 6.58 -12.43 -0.10
C GLY A 145 6.28 -11.78 1.25
N ILE A 146 5.41 -12.40 2.02
CA ILE A 146 5.17 -12.04 3.43
C ILE A 146 5.00 -13.31 4.25
N ALA A 147 5.66 -13.37 5.40
CA ALA A 147 5.58 -14.51 6.30
C ALA A 147 5.53 -14.05 7.76
N LEU A 148 4.93 -14.88 8.59
CA LEU A 148 5.03 -14.77 10.03
C LEU A 148 6.03 -15.83 10.50
N ASN A 149 6.98 -15.45 11.36
CA ASN A 149 7.93 -16.41 11.90
C ASN A 149 7.24 -17.50 12.75
N SER A 150 7.93 -18.57 13.05
CA SER A 150 7.39 -19.71 13.82
C SER A 150 6.97 -19.35 15.25
N ALA A 151 7.54 -18.29 15.82
CA ALA A 151 7.15 -17.78 17.14
C ALA A 151 5.85 -16.94 17.07
N GLY A 152 5.45 -16.51 15.87
CA GLY A 152 4.24 -15.71 15.66
C GLY A 152 4.37 -14.26 16.14
N ASP A 153 5.58 -13.73 16.22
CA ASP A 153 5.86 -12.38 16.75
C ASP A 153 6.57 -11.44 15.77
N THR A 154 7.08 -11.96 14.65
CA THR A 154 7.80 -11.18 13.64
C THR A 154 7.23 -11.44 12.25
N VAL A 155 6.94 -10.35 11.56
CA VAL A 155 6.53 -10.35 10.15
C VAL A 155 7.77 -10.11 9.30
N THR A 156 8.09 -11.04 8.42
CA THR A 156 9.13 -10.90 7.41
C THR A 156 8.49 -10.60 6.07
N THR A 157 8.91 -9.54 5.42
CA THR A 157 8.49 -9.18 4.07
C THR A 157 9.70 -9.21 3.15
N THR A 158 9.56 -9.87 2.00
CA THR A 158 10.61 -9.97 0.98
C THR A 158 10.10 -9.40 -0.33
N LEU A 159 10.94 -8.59 -0.98
CA LEU A 159 10.69 -8.05 -2.31
C LEU A 159 11.86 -8.42 -3.22
N ASP A 160 11.60 -9.21 -4.24
CA ASP A 160 12.52 -9.48 -5.34
C ASP A 160 12.19 -8.55 -6.50
N ILE A 161 13.18 -7.81 -6.98
CA ILE A 161 13.04 -6.88 -8.10
C ILE A 161 13.94 -7.36 -9.24
N THR A 162 13.38 -7.49 -10.43
CA THR A 162 14.15 -7.75 -11.66
C THR A 162 13.95 -6.58 -12.63
N TYR A 163 15.05 -6.07 -13.16
CA TYR A 163 15.07 -5.03 -14.16
C TYR A 163 15.62 -5.57 -15.48
N GLN A 164 14.93 -5.30 -16.60
CA GLN A 164 15.27 -5.83 -17.95
C GLN A 164 15.76 -4.75 -18.90
N GLY A 165 16.05 -3.55 -18.41
CA GLY A 165 16.59 -2.47 -19.23
C GLY A 165 18.03 -2.70 -19.70
N ALA A 166 18.59 -1.72 -20.38
CA ALA A 166 19.89 -1.85 -21.07
C ALA A 166 21.12 -1.51 -20.22
N SER A 167 20.95 -0.77 -19.12
CA SER A 167 22.04 -0.31 -18.23
C SER A 167 21.55 -0.24 -16.80
N ASP A 168 22.47 -0.21 -15.85
CA ASP A 168 22.13 -0.04 -14.44
C ASP A 168 21.25 1.17 -14.22
N ILE A 169 20.30 1.05 -13.29
CA ILE A 169 19.41 2.13 -12.90
C ILE A 169 19.32 2.20 -11.37
N THR A 170 19.24 3.40 -10.84
CA THR A 170 18.92 3.61 -9.43
C THR A 170 17.43 3.90 -9.29
N VAL A 171 16.77 3.19 -8.39
CA VAL A 171 15.36 3.37 -8.05
C VAL A 171 15.21 3.53 -6.55
N TYR A 172 14.09 4.09 -6.15
CA TYR A 172 13.73 4.27 -4.75
C TYR A 172 12.58 3.33 -4.42
N VAL A 173 12.80 2.44 -3.45
CA VAL A 173 11.78 1.51 -2.98
C VAL A 173 11.02 2.15 -1.85
N TYR A 174 9.71 2.20 -2.00
CA TYR A 174 8.74 2.64 -1.02
C TYR A 174 7.89 1.45 -0.58
N GLY A 175 7.63 1.29 0.71
CA GLY A 175 6.88 0.12 1.19
C GLY A 175 6.28 0.29 2.57
N ALA A 176 5.09 -0.27 2.72
CA ALA A 176 4.35 -0.29 3.98
C ALA A 176 3.52 -1.57 4.12
N VAL A 177 3.25 -1.97 5.35
CA VAL A 177 2.18 -2.91 5.65
C VAL A 177 0.89 -2.12 5.84
N THR A 178 -0.16 -2.53 5.15
CA THR A 178 -1.50 -1.97 5.28
C THR A 178 -2.47 -2.99 5.84
N GLU A 179 -3.59 -2.51 6.33
CA GLU A 179 -4.74 -3.32 6.71
C GLU A 179 -5.83 -3.18 5.64
N LYS A 180 -6.24 -4.31 5.05
CA LYS A 180 -7.22 -4.33 3.95
C LYS A 180 -8.53 -3.65 4.32
N ILE A 181 -9.03 -3.95 5.52
CA ILE A 181 -10.20 -3.29 6.11
C ILE A 181 -9.78 -2.84 7.50
N GLY A 182 -9.72 -1.55 7.73
CA GLY A 182 -9.29 -0.94 8.98
C GLY A 182 -10.07 -1.49 10.18
N ALA A 183 -9.37 -1.71 11.29
CA ALA A 183 -10.02 -2.08 12.56
C ALA A 183 -10.85 -0.92 13.12
N GLU A 184 -10.44 0.31 12.82
CA GLU A 184 -11.12 1.53 13.20
C GLU A 184 -12.31 1.82 12.28
N ALA A 185 -13.26 2.60 12.76
CA ALA A 185 -14.40 3.05 11.96
C ALA A 185 -14.40 4.57 11.85
N TYR A 186 -14.90 5.08 10.74
CA TYR A 186 -15.30 6.47 10.61
C TYR A 186 -16.44 6.81 11.58
N ASP A 187 -16.73 8.08 11.76
CA ASP A 187 -17.80 8.55 12.66
C ASP A 187 -19.20 8.07 12.25
N ASP A 188 -19.38 7.69 10.97
CA ASP A 188 -20.61 7.08 10.46
C ASP A 188 -20.69 5.55 10.64
N GLY A 189 -19.64 4.94 11.20
CA GLY A 189 -19.52 3.51 11.42
C GLY A 189 -18.99 2.72 10.22
N SER A 190 -18.79 3.34 9.05
CA SER A 190 -18.13 2.69 7.92
C SER A 190 -16.65 2.48 8.21
N ARG A 191 -16.00 1.56 7.47
CA ARG A 191 -14.59 1.25 7.71
C ARG A 191 -13.73 1.71 6.54
N PRO A 192 -12.56 2.30 6.83
CA PRO A 192 -11.57 2.61 5.81
C PRO A 192 -10.90 1.33 5.29
N HIS A 193 -10.31 1.42 4.11
CA HIS A 193 -9.60 0.33 3.47
C HIS A 193 -8.14 0.72 3.22
N HIS A 194 -7.27 -0.30 3.12
CA HIS A 194 -5.84 -0.14 2.86
C HIS A 194 -5.15 0.82 3.84
N VAL A 195 -5.54 0.71 5.12
CA VAL A 195 -5.07 1.59 6.19
C VAL A 195 -3.60 1.30 6.50
N PHE A 196 -2.76 2.32 6.49
CA PHE A 196 -1.37 2.21 6.91
C PHE A 196 -1.25 1.62 8.31
N ARG A 197 -0.28 0.72 8.50
CA ARG A 197 0.03 0.13 9.81
C ARG A 197 1.48 0.27 10.21
N GLU A 198 2.41 -0.03 9.32
CA GLU A 198 3.83 0.00 9.65
C GLU A 198 4.65 0.26 8.38
N TRP A 199 5.72 1.04 8.53
CA TRP A 199 6.70 1.21 7.47
C TRP A 199 7.56 -0.04 7.30
N LEU A 200 7.82 -0.40 6.06
CA LEU A 200 8.89 -1.33 5.69
C LEU A 200 10.20 -0.60 5.41
N LEU A 201 10.19 0.71 5.53
CA LEU A 201 11.32 1.61 5.36
C LEU A 201 12.00 1.90 6.72
N SER A 202 13.15 2.57 6.69
CA SER A 202 13.90 2.93 7.90
C SER A 202 13.26 4.07 8.69
N ALA A 203 12.54 4.98 8.01
CA ALA A 203 11.86 6.11 8.62
C ALA A 203 10.61 6.54 7.84
N ASP A 204 9.78 7.36 8.47
CA ASP A 204 8.60 7.98 7.85
C ASP A 204 9.01 8.93 6.71
N ASN A 205 8.40 8.77 5.55
CA ASN A 205 8.70 9.47 4.30
C ASN A 205 10.15 9.27 3.83
N ASP A 206 10.69 8.10 4.08
CA ASP A 206 12.00 7.68 3.60
C ASP A 206 11.83 6.67 2.46
N PHE A 207 12.92 6.45 1.72
CA PHE A 207 12.96 5.52 0.60
C PHE A 207 14.23 4.70 0.71
N THR A 208 14.17 3.44 0.33
CA THR A 208 15.36 2.62 0.20
C THR A 208 15.92 2.77 -1.21
N GLU A 209 17.08 3.43 -1.35
CA GLU A 209 17.77 3.54 -2.63
C GLU A 209 18.38 2.21 -3.03
N VAL A 210 18.13 1.77 -4.26
CA VAL A 210 18.57 0.48 -4.79
C VAL A 210 19.09 0.67 -6.20
N THR A 211 20.29 0.13 -6.49
CA THR A 211 20.81 0.05 -7.85
C THR A 211 20.49 -1.31 -8.44
N LEU A 212 19.71 -1.32 -9.50
CA LEU A 212 19.32 -2.52 -10.23
C LEU A 212 20.23 -2.73 -11.42
N ILE A 213 20.77 -3.95 -11.53
CA ILE A 213 21.62 -4.39 -12.64
C ILE A 213 20.73 -5.18 -13.61
N PRO A 214 20.80 -4.94 -14.93
CA PRO A 214 19.98 -5.63 -15.89
C PRO A 214 20.01 -7.16 -15.78
N ASN A 215 18.83 -7.78 -15.76
CA ASN A 215 18.62 -9.22 -15.67
C ASN A 215 19.17 -9.88 -14.39
N GLN A 216 19.45 -9.11 -13.35
CA GLN A 216 19.74 -9.65 -12.03
C GLN A 216 18.55 -9.42 -11.10
N VAL A 217 18.37 -10.33 -10.14
CA VAL A 217 17.37 -10.17 -9.09
C VAL A 217 18.02 -9.45 -7.92
N GLU A 218 17.43 -8.36 -7.52
CA GLU A 218 17.74 -7.67 -6.26
C GLU A 218 16.71 -8.06 -5.22
N THR A 219 17.18 -8.59 -4.09
CA THR A 219 16.30 -9.05 -2.99
C THR A 219 16.43 -8.14 -1.78
N LEU A 220 15.33 -7.56 -1.36
CA LEU A 220 15.22 -6.77 -0.15
C LEU A 220 14.35 -7.50 0.87
N THR A 221 14.75 -7.42 2.14
CA THR A 221 14.01 -8.08 3.23
C THR A 221 13.88 -7.15 4.43
N TRP A 222 12.69 -7.12 5.01
CA TRP A 222 12.38 -6.36 6.22
C TRP A 222 11.71 -7.23 7.25
N ASP A 223 12.20 -7.14 8.48
CA ASP A 223 11.60 -7.78 9.65
C ASP A 223 10.95 -6.71 10.52
N LYS A 224 9.69 -6.91 10.84
CA LYS A 224 8.92 -6.02 11.72
C LYS A 224 8.25 -6.82 12.84
N PRO A 225 8.32 -6.36 14.08
CA PRO A 225 7.54 -6.98 15.15
C PRO A 225 6.05 -6.96 14.81
N LEU A 226 5.37 -8.09 14.97
CA LEU A 226 3.93 -8.16 14.69
C LEU A 226 3.13 -7.15 15.53
N ASN A 227 3.59 -6.86 16.75
CA ASN A 227 2.94 -5.86 17.59
C ASN A 227 3.04 -4.44 17.01
N SER A 228 4.12 -4.08 16.31
CA SER A 228 4.20 -2.78 15.63
C SER A 228 3.25 -2.72 14.44
N VAL A 229 3.16 -3.78 13.66
CA VAL A 229 2.21 -3.90 12.55
C VAL A 229 0.75 -3.82 13.03
N ARG A 230 0.49 -4.30 14.25
CA ARG A 230 -0.82 -4.20 14.91
C ARG A 230 -1.03 -2.89 15.68
N ALA A 231 0.01 -2.06 15.82
CA ALA A 231 -0.09 -0.81 16.55
C ALA A 231 -1.13 0.10 15.88
N GLY A 232 -2.07 0.59 16.66
CA GLY A 232 -3.22 1.34 16.17
C GLY A 232 -4.55 0.72 16.60
N GLY A 233 -4.54 -0.30 17.46
CA GLY A 233 -5.67 -0.63 18.32
C GLY A 233 -6.67 -1.63 17.79
N GLY A 234 -6.33 -2.50 16.91
CA GLY A 234 -7.28 -3.52 16.49
C GLY A 234 -6.84 -4.94 16.77
N ASN A 235 -7.79 -5.82 17.07
CA ASN A 235 -7.63 -7.28 16.89
C ASN A 235 -7.53 -7.60 15.41
N THR A 236 -6.55 -7.00 14.73
CA THR A 236 -6.38 -7.23 13.31
C THR A 236 -5.91 -8.66 13.11
N GLN A 237 -6.68 -9.41 12.36
CA GLN A 237 -6.32 -10.77 12.00
C GLN A 237 -5.20 -10.73 10.97
N TRP A 238 -4.28 -11.68 11.04
CA TRP A 238 -3.13 -11.78 10.15
C TRP A 238 -3.52 -11.68 8.66
N GLU A 239 -4.62 -12.32 8.30
CA GLU A 239 -5.15 -12.40 6.93
C GLU A 239 -5.62 -11.05 6.37
N ASN A 240 -5.76 -10.05 7.23
CA ASN A 240 -6.16 -8.70 6.85
C ASN A 240 -4.97 -7.78 6.57
N PHE A 241 -3.73 -8.19 6.90
CA PHE A 241 -2.54 -7.43 6.59
C PHE A 241 -2.12 -7.60 5.14
N TRP A 242 -1.72 -6.49 4.55
CA TRP A 242 -1.36 -6.41 3.16
C TRP A 242 -0.14 -5.53 2.94
N PRO A 243 1.00 -6.08 2.49
CA PRO A 243 2.13 -5.27 2.12
C PRO A 243 1.89 -4.59 0.77
N VAL A 244 2.32 -3.34 0.68
CA VAL A 244 2.29 -2.54 -0.54
C VAL A 244 3.69 -2.02 -0.79
N PHE A 245 4.17 -2.17 -2.02
CA PHE A 245 5.43 -1.60 -2.48
C PHE A 245 5.22 -0.80 -3.75
N ALA A 246 6.02 0.24 -3.89
CA ALA A 246 6.16 1.00 -5.12
C ALA A 246 7.64 1.23 -5.43
N LEU A 247 7.98 1.26 -6.70
CA LEU A 247 9.26 1.76 -7.20
C LEU A 247 9.04 3.17 -7.72
N MET A 248 9.93 4.06 -7.34
CA MET A 248 9.93 5.46 -7.75
C MET A 248 11.27 5.79 -8.39
N ASP A 249 11.27 6.72 -9.33
CA ASP A 249 12.45 7.25 -10.04
C ASP A 249 12.95 8.58 -9.47
#